data_88d7bbc9fdd8c8f28d35df2c6d6f3d0b
#
_entry.id   88d7bbc9fdd8c8f28d35df2c6d6f3d0b
#
_cell.length_a   1.000
_cell.length_b   1.000
_cell.length_c   1.000
_cell.angle_alpha   90.00
_cell.angle_beta   90.00
_cell.angle_gamma   90.00
#
_symmetry.space_group_name_H-M   'P 1'
#
loop_
_entity.id
_entity.type
_entity.pdbx_description
1 polymer ?
#
loop_
_entity_poly.entity_id
_entity_poly.type
_entity_poly.pdbx_seq_one_letter_code
_entity_poly.pdbx_strand_id
1 'polypeptide(L)'
;MNLLKWGIWLVAVALVGCAAPQGDPSQEDLRTLTPLGVGGDALALRTNPQAGKTAPRLGNSSSVRTPFDPVPLTPMDAPPLASRAVAPMAPPVDLWDRIRRGYAMPDLESDLVRDREQWYATRPDYLVRMTERSKKYLFHIVEELELRNMPTELALLPFIESAFNPQAVSVAKAAGMWQFMPATGKFFELKQNAFRDDRRDVLASTRAALDYLQKLYGMFGDWHLALAAYNWGEGSVGRAIAKNQRANQPTNYQNLNMPMETRFYVPKLQAVKNIVSHPQAFNSQLPPIDNHPYFQSVTIHRDIDVTLAARLAEVPLDDFKALNPSVNRPVILAAGTPQILLPWDNAEVFQANLESYGGGRLASWTVWVAPSTMHPAEAAKRVGMTEADFRSVNAIPPRVVIRAGSSLLVPRSAQASQDVAVQVADNGQVSLAPEVVLKQMLVKAGKADSVASIARRYRLGAAQVAQWNKVAVTASFKPGQSVTLYFPPKAYPKANPAPKAKTTAKASAPAGKRKAAATNAKH
;
A
#
# COMPACT_ATOMS: atom_id res chain seq x y z
N MET A 1 57.85 5.94 8.52
CA MET A 1 57.26 5.93 9.86
C MET A 1 56.27 7.07 9.94
N ASN A 2 55.05 6.76 9.96
CA ASN A 2 53.78 7.40 10.34
C ASN A 2 52.68 7.10 9.34
N LEU A 3 51.87 6.13 9.76
CA LEU A 3 50.64 5.71 9.14
C LEU A 3 49.54 6.75 9.38
N LEU A 4 49.00 7.33 8.31
CA LEU A 4 47.82 8.17 8.37
C LEU A 4 46.58 7.30 8.18
N LYS A 5 45.79 7.12 9.23
CA LYS A 5 44.50 6.42 9.24
C LYS A 5 43.46 7.33 8.55
N TRP A 6 42.94 6.88 7.45
CA TRP A 6 41.75 7.46 6.81
C TRP A 6 40.50 6.87 7.49
N GLY A 7 39.83 7.69 8.27
CA GLY A 7 38.51 7.38 8.83
C GLY A 7 37.44 7.56 7.75
N ILE A 8 36.78 6.47 7.41
CA ILE A 8 35.57 6.48 6.56
C ILE A 8 34.42 7.00 7.41
N TRP A 9 33.97 8.21 7.15
CA TRP A 9 32.72 8.75 7.68
C TRP A 9 31.56 8.19 6.84
N LEU A 10 30.88 7.17 7.38
CA LEU A 10 29.54 6.76 6.95
C LEU A 10 28.57 7.87 7.36
N VAL A 11 28.20 8.74 6.43
CA VAL A 11 27.05 9.63 6.60
C VAL A 11 25.80 8.78 6.46
N ALA A 12 25.29 8.34 7.57
CA ALA A 12 23.92 7.82 7.67
C ALA A 12 22.98 8.99 7.40
N VAL A 13 22.41 9.06 6.21
CA VAL A 13 21.26 9.93 5.93
C VAL A 13 20.08 9.34 6.70
N ALA A 14 19.84 9.88 7.88
CA ALA A 14 18.62 9.64 8.62
C ALA A 14 17.46 10.25 7.81
N LEU A 15 16.74 9.42 7.05
CA LEU A 15 15.38 9.72 6.64
C LEU A 15 14.54 9.72 7.91
N VAL A 16 14.32 10.90 8.47
CA VAL A 16 13.39 11.12 9.58
C VAL A 16 11.98 10.88 9.03
N GLY A 17 11.53 9.63 9.14
CA GLY A 17 10.13 9.30 8.99
C GLY A 17 9.39 9.83 10.23
N CYS A 18 8.43 10.72 10.06
CA CYS A 18 7.56 11.18 11.14
C CYS A 18 6.80 10.00 11.73
N ALA A 19 7.16 9.65 12.95
CA ALA A 19 6.30 8.86 13.82
C ALA A 19 5.16 9.78 14.27
N ALA A 20 3.95 9.54 13.77
CA ALA A 20 2.75 10.04 14.43
C ALA A 20 2.68 9.40 15.83
N PRO A 21 2.31 10.15 16.88
CA PRO A 21 2.09 9.55 18.19
C PRO A 21 0.97 8.51 18.05
N GLN A 22 1.27 7.27 18.38
CA GLN A 22 0.29 6.21 18.54
C GLN A 22 -0.57 6.52 19.77
N GLY A 23 -1.69 7.20 19.54
CA GLY A 23 -2.85 7.09 20.40
C GLY A 23 -3.57 5.82 19.98
N ASP A 24 -3.66 4.87 20.88
CA ASP A 24 -4.46 3.64 20.75
C ASP A 24 -5.93 4.03 20.48
N PRO A 25 -6.50 3.76 19.28
CA PRO A 25 -7.91 4.01 19.09
C PRO A 25 -8.68 2.93 19.84
N SER A 26 -9.29 3.31 20.97
CA SER A 26 -10.26 2.48 21.67
C SER A 26 -11.35 2.01 20.70
N GLN A 27 -11.79 0.77 20.83
CA GLN A 27 -12.73 0.07 19.95
C GLN A 27 -14.13 0.73 19.84
N GLU A 28 -14.37 1.85 20.47
CA GLU A 28 -15.67 2.56 20.44
C GLU A 28 -15.84 3.52 19.26
N ASP A 29 -14.78 3.97 18.60
CA ASP A 29 -14.88 4.91 17.46
C ASP A 29 -15.23 4.26 16.12
N LEU A 30 -15.30 2.93 16.06
CA LEU A 30 -15.65 2.18 14.85
C LEU A 30 -17.15 1.91 14.67
N ARG A 31 -18.00 2.34 15.62
CA ARG A 31 -19.45 2.07 15.58
C ARG A 31 -20.33 3.19 15.01
N THR A 32 -19.76 4.31 14.59
CA THR A 32 -20.53 5.48 14.09
C THR A 32 -20.39 5.77 12.60
N LEU A 33 -19.86 4.85 11.82
CA LEU A 33 -19.92 4.93 10.36
C LEU A 33 -21.07 4.06 9.85
N THR A 34 -22.27 4.58 9.94
CA THR A 34 -23.43 4.07 9.20
C THR A 34 -23.15 4.30 7.70
N PRO A 35 -23.27 3.28 6.84
CA PRO A 35 -23.20 3.51 5.40
C PRO A 35 -24.44 4.31 5.00
N LEU A 36 -24.25 5.48 4.44
CA LEU A 36 -25.28 6.19 3.69
C LEU A 36 -25.71 5.29 2.54
N GLY A 37 -26.93 4.78 2.62
CA GLY A 37 -27.55 3.99 1.59
C GLY A 37 -27.61 4.77 0.29
N VAL A 38 -26.98 4.25 -0.73
CA VAL A 38 -27.19 4.67 -2.11
C VAL A 38 -28.53 4.11 -2.52
N GLY A 39 -29.55 4.96 -2.52
CA GLY A 39 -30.83 4.69 -3.17
C GLY A 39 -30.61 4.65 -4.68
N GLY A 40 -30.50 3.46 -5.21
CA GLY A 40 -30.47 3.23 -6.65
C GLY A 40 -31.91 3.16 -7.17
N ASP A 41 -32.41 4.22 -7.74
CA ASP A 41 -33.55 4.18 -8.62
C ASP A 41 -33.10 3.63 -9.98
N ALA A 42 -33.21 2.32 -10.12
CA ALA A 42 -33.13 1.65 -11.41
C ALA A 42 -34.42 1.94 -12.19
N LEU A 43 -34.36 2.82 -13.16
CA LEU A 43 -35.37 2.98 -14.20
C LEU A 43 -35.39 1.71 -15.05
N ALA A 44 -36.26 0.79 -14.67
CA ALA A 44 -36.59 -0.38 -15.48
C ALA A 44 -37.41 0.07 -16.68
N LEU A 45 -36.82 -0.01 -17.87
CA LEU A 45 -37.53 0.04 -19.14
C LEU A 45 -38.49 -1.17 -19.22
N ARG A 46 -39.76 -0.95 -18.93
CA ARG A 46 -40.83 -1.89 -19.23
C ARG A 46 -41.18 -1.75 -20.72
N THR A 47 -40.73 -2.69 -21.50
CA THR A 47 -41.32 -3.00 -22.81
C THR A 47 -42.68 -3.66 -22.61
N ASN A 48 -43.73 -3.02 -23.09
CA ASN A 48 -45.04 -3.63 -23.15
C ASN A 48 -45.40 -3.89 -24.64
N PRO A 49 -45.61 -5.13 -25.07
CA PRO A 49 -46.15 -5.41 -26.39
C PRO A 49 -47.63 -5.73 -26.25
N GLN A 50 -48.52 -4.89 -26.78
CA GLN A 50 -49.74 -5.39 -27.42
C GLN A 50 -50.63 -4.28 -27.99
N ALA A 51 -50.92 -4.53 -29.26
CA ALA A 51 -52.21 -4.46 -29.95
C ALA A 51 -52.84 -3.05 -30.16
N GLY A 52 -52.81 -2.53 -31.34
CA GLY A 52 -53.77 -2.88 -32.42
C GLY A 52 -55.13 -2.32 -32.15
N LYS A 53 -55.49 -1.33 -32.91
CA LYS A 53 -56.71 -1.16 -33.70
C LYS A 53 -57.20 0.32 -33.76
N THR A 54 -57.43 0.71 -35.01
CA THR A 54 -58.48 1.62 -35.52
C THR A 54 -58.37 3.11 -35.25
N ALA A 55 -58.03 3.77 -36.34
CA ALA A 55 -58.33 5.16 -36.56
C ALA A 55 -59.84 5.40 -36.66
N PRO A 56 -60.33 6.59 -36.39
CA PRO A 56 -61.35 7.24 -37.19
C PRO A 56 -60.81 8.52 -37.83
N ARG A 57 -61.10 8.62 -39.13
CA ARG A 57 -61.10 9.86 -39.91
C ARG A 57 -62.24 10.74 -39.42
N LEU A 58 -61.92 12.00 -39.18
CA LEU A 58 -62.85 13.13 -39.24
C LEU A 58 -61.94 14.34 -39.40
N GLY A 59 -61.96 15.12 -40.44
CA GLY A 59 -63.03 15.95 -40.84
C GLY A 59 -62.45 17.33 -40.90
N ASN A 60 -62.39 17.96 -42.08
CA ASN A 60 -62.04 19.36 -42.34
C ASN A 60 -62.62 20.29 -41.30
N SER A 61 -61.78 21.18 -40.76
CA SER A 61 -62.23 22.55 -40.47
C SER A 61 -61.07 23.53 -40.29
N SER A 62 -61.13 24.55 -41.09
CA SER A 62 -60.76 25.92 -40.74
C SER A 62 -59.35 26.23 -40.29
N SER A 63 -58.60 26.81 -41.21
CA SER A 63 -57.40 27.61 -40.98
C SER A 63 -57.65 28.70 -39.93
N VAL A 64 -57.17 28.47 -38.71
CA VAL A 64 -56.93 29.57 -37.78
C VAL A 64 -55.51 30.06 -38.06
N ARG A 65 -55.40 31.23 -38.66
CA ARG A 65 -54.12 31.95 -38.79
C ARG A 65 -53.57 32.20 -37.38
N THR A 66 -52.47 31.63 -37.08
CA THR A 66 -51.65 32.03 -35.91
C THR A 66 -50.80 33.25 -36.25
N PRO A 67 -50.61 34.22 -35.35
CA PRO A 67 -49.96 35.51 -35.66
C PRO A 67 -48.41 35.39 -35.68
N PHE A 68 -47.89 34.30 -36.17
CA PHE A 68 -46.46 34.14 -36.42
C PHE A 68 -46.26 33.64 -37.85
N ASP A 69 -46.50 34.52 -38.82
CA ASP A 69 -45.87 34.31 -40.12
C ASP A 69 -44.38 34.50 -39.97
N PRO A 70 -43.54 33.53 -40.41
CA PRO A 70 -42.09 33.68 -40.35
C PRO A 70 -41.70 34.86 -41.25
N VAL A 71 -41.22 35.93 -40.65
CA VAL A 71 -40.55 37.03 -41.37
C VAL A 71 -39.35 36.38 -42.07
N PRO A 72 -39.19 36.49 -43.39
CA PRO A 72 -38.02 35.99 -44.08
C PRO A 72 -36.80 36.71 -43.50
N LEU A 73 -35.91 35.92 -42.84
CA LEU A 73 -34.63 36.43 -42.39
C LEU A 73 -33.82 36.80 -43.63
N THR A 74 -33.64 38.09 -43.86
CA THR A 74 -32.64 38.58 -44.81
C THR A 74 -31.27 38.06 -44.37
N PRO A 75 -30.50 37.43 -45.25
CA PRO A 75 -29.12 37.06 -44.91
C PRO A 75 -28.40 38.36 -44.53
N MET A 76 -27.95 38.46 -43.27
CA MET A 76 -26.95 39.44 -42.90
C MET A 76 -25.65 39.03 -43.61
N ASP A 77 -25.20 39.84 -44.56
CA ASP A 77 -23.83 39.76 -45.06
C ASP A 77 -22.91 40.03 -43.86
N ALA A 78 -22.57 38.94 -43.14
CA ALA A 78 -21.51 38.99 -42.15
C ALA A 78 -20.21 39.24 -42.92
N PRO A 79 -19.43 40.27 -42.56
CA PRO A 79 -18.11 40.44 -43.14
C PRO A 79 -17.35 39.14 -42.96
N PRO A 80 -16.57 38.69 -43.97
CA PRO A 80 -15.84 37.46 -43.85
C PRO A 80 -15.01 37.54 -42.57
N LEU A 81 -15.32 36.66 -41.61
CA LEU A 81 -14.47 36.44 -40.44
C LEU A 81 -13.09 36.14 -41.03
N ALA A 82 -12.17 37.10 -40.90
CA ALA A 82 -10.76 36.82 -41.17
C ALA A 82 -10.42 35.62 -40.33
N SER A 83 -10.37 34.45 -40.96
CA SER A 83 -9.86 33.24 -40.31
C SER A 83 -8.40 33.55 -40.00
N ARG A 84 -8.15 34.05 -38.77
CA ARG A 84 -6.83 33.89 -38.20
C ARG A 84 -6.65 32.37 -38.16
N ALA A 85 -5.96 31.85 -39.17
CA ALA A 85 -5.45 30.51 -39.12
C ALA A 85 -4.61 30.48 -37.84
N VAL A 86 -5.16 29.86 -36.80
CA VAL A 86 -4.34 29.48 -35.64
C VAL A 86 -3.34 28.49 -36.24
N ALA A 87 -2.11 28.94 -36.43
CA ALA A 87 -1.06 28.06 -36.90
C ALA A 87 -1.04 26.88 -35.89
N PRO A 88 -1.20 25.63 -36.35
CA PRO A 88 -1.13 24.51 -35.44
C PRO A 88 0.24 24.57 -34.77
N MET A 89 0.25 24.77 -33.44
CA MET A 89 1.50 24.70 -32.67
C MET A 89 2.06 23.29 -32.88
N ALA A 90 3.26 23.20 -33.40
CA ALA A 90 3.94 21.91 -33.52
C ALA A 90 3.95 21.22 -32.14
N PRO A 91 3.62 19.92 -32.07
CA PRO A 91 3.68 19.21 -30.81
C PRO A 91 5.08 19.35 -30.21
N PRO A 92 5.21 19.50 -28.87
CA PRO A 92 6.50 19.61 -28.23
C PRO A 92 7.30 18.32 -28.46
N VAL A 93 8.55 18.48 -28.84
CA VAL A 93 9.50 17.36 -29.02
C VAL A 93 10.02 16.89 -27.65
N ASP A 94 10.23 17.84 -26.73
CA ASP A 94 10.66 17.59 -25.36
C ASP A 94 9.45 17.50 -24.42
N LEU A 95 9.42 16.45 -23.61
CA LEU A 95 8.37 16.20 -22.63
C LEU A 95 8.31 17.29 -21.54
N TRP A 96 9.46 17.91 -21.21
CA TRP A 96 9.47 19.05 -20.28
C TRP A 96 8.67 20.24 -20.80
N ASP A 97 8.73 20.52 -22.09
CA ASP A 97 7.92 21.58 -22.70
C ASP A 97 6.44 21.26 -22.65
N ARG A 98 6.08 19.98 -22.86
CA ARG A 98 4.69 19.53 -22.72
C ARG A 98 4.19 19.74 -21.28
N ILE A 99 4.99 19.37 -20.28
CA ILE A 99 4.67 19.58 -18.85
C ILE A 99 4.51 21.06 -18.54
N ARG A 100 5.44 21.93 -18.97
CA ARG A 100 5.37 23.38 -18.73
C ARG A 100 4.11 24.01 -19.30
N ARG A 101 3.67 23.58 -20.49
CA ARG A 101 2.47 24.09 -21.16
C ARG A 101 1.17 23.72 -20.43
N GLY A 102 1.17 22.64 -19.70
CA GLY A 102 0.01 22.15 -18.94
C GLY A 102 -0.04 22.62 -17.48
N TYR A 103 0.83 23.52 -17.05
CA TYR A 103 0.78 24.07 -15.70
C TYR A 103 -0.50 24.90 -15.50
N ALA A 104 -1.23 24.60 -14.43
CA ALA A 104 -2.51 25.25 -14.13
C ALA A 104 -2.75 25.45 -12.63
N MET A 105 -1.80 25.04 -11.76
CA MET A 105 -1.92 25.29 -10.33
C MET A 105 -1.43 26.71 -10.00
N PRO A 106 -2.10 27.40 -9.04
CA PRO A 106 -1.57 28.65 -8.50
C PRO A 106 -0.16 28.46 -7.95
N ASP A 107 0.71 29.45 -8.15
CA ASP A 107 2.02 29.43 -7.54
C ASP A 107 1.96 29.70 -6.02
N LEU A 108 2.85 29.05 -5.28
CA LEU A 108 3.02 29.27 -3.86
C LEU A 108 4.31 30.07 -3.62
N GLU A 109 4.16 31.33 -3.19
CA GLU A 109 5.31 32.14 -2.77
C GLU A 109 5.50 32.03 -1.26
N SER A 110 6.66 31.55 -0.83
CA SER A 110 7.02 31.48 0.58
C SER A 110 8.52 31.26 0.80
N ASP A 111 9.02 31.59 2.02
CA ASP A 111 10.39 31.28 2.40
C ASP A 111 10.69 29.80 2.36
N LEU A 112 9.69 28.95 2.58
CA LEU A 112 9.83 27.49 2.52
C LEU A 112 10.07 27.01 1.08
N VAL A 113 9.54 27.69 0.08
CA VAL A 113 9.81 27.40 -1.35
C VAL A 113 11.27 27.74 -1.63
N ARG A 114 11.72 28.96 -1.27
CA ARG A 114 13.12 29.41 -1.46
C ARG A 114 14.14 28.49 -0.78
N ASP A 115 13.81 28.03 0.44
CA ASP A 115 14.62 27.05 1.16
C ASP A 115 14.75 25.72 0.39
N ARG A 116 13.67 25.25 -0.22
CA ARG A 116 13.68 23.99 -1.01
C ARG A 116 14.36 24.17 -2.36
N GLU A 117 14.17 25.27 -3.04
CA GLU A 117 14.90 25.62 -4.27
C GLU A 117 16.43 25.59 -4.03
N GLN A 118 16.89 26.25 -2.97
CA GLN A 118 18.30 26.24 -2.61
C GLN A 118 18.78 24.82 -2.25
N TRP A 119 17.94 24.04 -1.56
CA TRP A 119 18.28 22.66 -1.22
C TRP A 119 18.52 21.81 -2.46
N TYR A 120 17.67 21.92 -3.50
CA TYR A 120 17.84 21.21 -4.77
C TYR A 120 19.00 21.77 -5.59
N ALA A 121 19.13 23.09 -5.71
CA ALA A 121 20.19 23.73 -6.49
C ALA A 121 21.60 23.38 -5.98
N THR A 122 21.76 23.12 -4.68
CA THR A 122 23.03 22.64 -4.11
C THR A 122 23.30 21.15 -4.30
N ARG A 123 22.39 20.43 -4.99
CA ARG A 123 22.47 18.95 -5.21
C ARG A 123 22.17 18.56 -6.66
N PRO A 124 22.93 19.05 -7.64
CA PRO A 124 22.66 18.82 -9.05
C PRO A 124 22.64 17.32 -9.38
N ASP A 125 23.55 16.52 -8.82
CA ASP A 125 23.57 15.07 -9.02
C ASP A 125 22.27 14.38 -8.54
N TYR A 126 21.63 14.92 -7.51
CA TYR A 126 20.35 14.38 -7.04
C TYR A 126 19.23 14.65 -8.06
N LEU A 127 19.18 15.87 -8.61
CA LEU A 127 18.24 16.22 -9.68
C LEU A 127 18.44 15.37 -10.94
N VAL A 128 19.68 15.22 -11.39
CA VAL A 128 19.99 14.37 -12.54
C VAL A 128 19.51 12.93 -12.31
N ARG A 129 19.83 12.32 -11.17
CA ARG A 129 19.38 10.96 -10.87
C ARG A 129 17.85 10.82 -10.82
N MET A 130 17.13 11.80 -10.26
CA MET A 130 15.66 11.78 -10.25
C MET A 130 15.10 11.87 -11.67
N THR A 131 15.65 12.76 -12.49
CA THR A 131 15.25 12.94 -13.89
C THR A 131 15.50 11.68 -14.70
N GLU A 132 16.68 11.07 -14.57
CA GLU A 132 16.99 9.82 -15.28
C GLU A 132 16.01 8.69 -14.92
N ARG A 133 15.59 8.59 -13.65
CA ARG A 133 14.56 7.62 -13.25
C ARG A 133 13.19 7.95 -13.84
N SER A 134 12.84 9.23 -13.92
CA SER A 134 11.53 9.67 -14.39
C SER A 134 11.29 9.39 -15.86
N LYS A 135 12.33 9.31 -16.70
CA LYS A 135 12.25 9.06 -18.14
C LYS A 135 11.36 7.87 -18.50
N LYS A 136 11.39 6.82 -17.67
CA LYS A 136 10.61 5.59 -17.92
C LYS A 136 9.11 5.75 -17.69
N TYR A 137 8.67 6.75 -16.91
CA TYR A 137 7.29 6.82 -16.40
C TYR A 137 6.58 8.12 -16.74
N LEU A 138 7.35 9.20 -16.91
CA LEU A 138 6.83 10.56 -16.94
C LEU A 138 5.86 10.80 -18.10
N PHE A 139 6.15 10.25 -19.29
CA PHE A 139 5.25 10.35 -20.43
C PHE A 139 3.86 9.81 -20.12
N HIS A 140 3.77 8.59 -19.59
CA HIS A 140 2.50 7.97 -19.20
C HIS A 140 1.75 8.81 -18.16
N ILE A 141 2.46 9.35 -17.16
CA ILE A 141 1.82 10.18 -16.11
C ILE A 141 1.24 11.46 -16.71
N VAL A 142 1.97 12.10 -17.63
CA VAL A 142 1.50 13.32 -18.31
C VAL A 142 0.27 13.04 -19.16
N GLU A 143 0.26 11.96 -19.95
CA GLU A 143 -0.92 11.56 -20.71
C GLU A 143 -2.14 11.32 -19.82
N GLU A 144 -1.97 10.60 -18.72
CA GLU A 144 -3.05 10.33 -17.77
C GLU A 144 -3.60 11.61 -17.10
N LEU A 145 -2.74 12.61 -16.85
CA LEU A 145 -3.15 13.92 -16.33
C LEU A 145 -3.96 14.70 -17.38
N GLU A 146 -3.45 14.77 -18.61
CA GLU A 146 -4.14 15.48 -19.70
C GLU A 146 -5.50 14.86 -20.02
N LEU A 147 -5.60 13.53 -20.08
CA LEU A 147 -6.87 12.81 -20.26
C LEU A 147 -7.91 13.15 -19.19
N ARG A 148 -7.48 13.53 -17.99
CA ARG A 148 -8.35 13.93 -16.87
C ARG A 148 -8.52 15.43 -16.73
N ASN A 149 -7.93 16.22 -17.62
CA ASN A 149 -7.86 17.69 -17.50
C ASN A 149 -7.30 18.15 -16.15
N MET A 150 -6.26 17.48 -15.66
CA MET A 150 -5.58 17.80 -14.41
C MET A 150 -4.30 18.59 -14.67
N PRO A 151 -3.87 19.47 -13.74
CA PRO A 151 -2.64 20.22 -13.85
C PRO A 151 -1.41 19.32 -13.99
N THR A 152 -0.54 19.61 -14.94
CA THR A 152 0.65 18.79 -15.20
C THR A 152 1.75 18.95 -14.15
N GLU A 153 1.67 19.93 -13.26
CA GLU A 153 2.52 19.99 -12.05
C GLU A 153 2.43 18.72 -11.23
N LEU A 154 1.29 18.03 -11.26
CA LEU A 154 1.09 16.78 -10.53
C LEU A 154 1.96 15.63 -11.05
N ALA A 155 2.47 15.72 -12.28
CA ALA A 155 3.49 14.78 -12.77
C ALA A 155 4.82 14.88 -12.00
N LEU A 156 5.03 15.97 -11.28
CA LEU A 156 6.23 16.20 -10.48
C LEU A 156 6.12 15.64 -9.05
N LEU A 157 4.95 15.14 -8.62
CA LEU A 157 4.78 14.56 -7.28
C LEU A 157 5.71 13.38 -6.98
N PRO A 158 5.95 12.42 -7.89
CA PRO A 158 6.87 11.33 -7.63
C PRO A 158 8.32 11.79 -7.35
N PHE A 159 8.73 13.00 -7.78
CA PHE A 159 10.03 13.57 -7.39
C PHE A 159 10.12 13.79 -5.88
N ILE A 160 9.06 14.29 -5.25
CA ILE A 160 9.05 14.62 -3.82
C ILE A 160 8.63 13.44 -2.94
N GLU A 161 7.91 12.46 -3.49
CA GLU A 161 7.46 11.25 -2.78
C GLU A 161 8.56 10.18 -2.70
N SER A 162 9.19 9.86 -3.81
CA SER A 162 10.09 8.71 -3.90
C SER A 162 11.35 8.95 -4.75
N ALA A 163 11.56 10.17 -5.27
CA ALA A 163 12.55 10.44 -6.32
C ALA A 163 12.39 9.50 -7.53
N PHE A 164 11.14 9.26 -7.95
CA PHE A 164 10.75 8.31 -9.01
C PHE A 164 11.27 6.88 -8.80
N ASN A 165 11.41 6.43 -7.56
CA ASN A 165 11.78 5.05 -7.28
C ASN A 165 10.53 4.17 -7.07
N PRO A 166 10.17 3.30 -8.03
CA PRO A 166 8.99 2.46 -7.90
C PRO A 166 9.13 1.35 -6.86
N GLN A 167 10.35 1.05 -6.43
CA GLN A 167 10.63 0.07 -5.37
C GLN A 167 10.69 0.70 -3.97
N ALA A 168 10.50 2.02 -3.85
CA ALA A 168 10.58 2.71 -2.57
C ALA A 168 9.55 2.16 -1.56
N VAL A 169 10.01 1.92 -0.34
CA VAL A 169 9.16 1.56 0.80
C VAL A 169 9.60 2.37 2.00
N SER A 170 8.68 3.17 2.56
CA SER A 170 8.95 3.98 3.74
C SER A 170 8.92 3.15 5.05
N VAL A 171 9.42 3.73 6.14
CA VAL A 171 9.33 3.12 7.48
C VAL A 171 7.86 2.88 7.87
N ALA A 172 6.96 3.79 7.47
CA ALA A 172 5.52 3.65 7.68
C ALA A 172 4.84 2.68 6.68
N LYS A 173 5.63 2.00 5.81
CA LYS A 173 5.17 1.04 4.80
C LYS A 173 4.36 1.66 3.67
N ALA A 174 4.47 2.97 3.42
CA ALA A 174 4.07 3.51 2.15
C ALA A 174 4.97 2.94 1.04
N ALA A 175 4.43 2.69 -0.16
CA ALA A 175 5.15 1.99 -1.22
C ALA A 175 4.92 2.59 -2.60
N GLY A 176 5.91 2.41 -3.48
CA GLY A 176 5.87 2.79 -4.88
C GLY A 176 6.23 4.25 -5.15
N MET A 177 6.14 4.66 -6.41
CA MET A 177 6.44 6.04 -6.83
C MET A 177 5.56 7.06 -6.11
N TRP A 178 4.29 6.72 -5.90
CA TRP A 178 3.25 7.55 -5.31
C TRP A 178 3.11 7.41 -3.80
N GLN A 179 3.93 6.59 -3.15
CA GLN A 179 3.97 6.35 -1.69
C GLN A 179 2.60 6.04 -1.07
N PHE A 180 1.84 5.14 -1.69
CA PHE A 180 0.57 4.69 -1.11
C PHE A 180 0.74 3.96 0.21
N MET A 181 0.02 4.40 1.23
CA MET A 181 -0.17 3.64 2.47
C MET A 181 -0.97 2.35 2.18
N PRO A 182 -0.74 1.25 2.93
CA PRO A 182 -1.44 -0.02 2.68
C PRO A 182 -2.97 0.10 2.66
N ALA A 183 -3.55 0.84 3.60
CA ALA A 183 -5.00 1.02 3.69
C ALA A 183 -5.55 1.86 2.52
N THR A 184 -4.89 2.99 2.21
CA THR A 184 -5.26 3.85 1.08
C THR A 184 -5.14 3.10 -0.25
N GLY A 185 -4.06 2.31 -0.43
CA GLY A 185 -3.91 1.48 -1.62
C GLY A 185 -5.06 0.49 -1.79
N LYS A 186 -5.49 -0.18 -0.72
CA LYS A 186 -6.65 -1.09 -0.76
C LYS A 186 -7.95 -0.36 -1.10
N PHE A 187 -8.15 0.85 -0.57
CA PHE A 187 -9.32 1.66 -0.88
C PHE A 187 -9.42 2.01 -2.37
N PHE A 188 -8.27 2.22 -3.03
CA PHE A 188 -8.18 2.44 -4.47
C PHE A 188 -7.88 1.17 -5.27
N GLU A 189 -8.26 0.00 -4.73
CA GLU A 189 -8.20 -1.32 -5.38
C GLU A 189 -6.78 -1.80 -5.76
N LEU A 190 -5.75 -1.20 -5.17
CA LEU A 190 -4.37 -1.67 -5.33
C LEU A 190 -4.16 -2.96 -4.54
N LYS A 191 -4.07 -4.08 -5.23
CA LYS A 191 -3.92 -5.40 -4.60
C LYS A 191 -2.55 -5.54 -3.93
N GLN A 192 -2.56 -6.14 -2.75
CA GLN A 192 -1.38 -6.37 -1.93
C GLN A 192 -1.44 -7.81 -1.40
N ASN A 193 -0.70 -8.70 -2.04
CA ASN A 193 -0.69 -10.12 -1.68
C ASN A 193 0.74 -10.70 -1.65
N ALA A 194 0.89 -12.02 -1.56
CA ALA A 194 2.18 -12.68 -1.50
C ALA A 194 3.02 -12.54 -2.79
N PHE A 195 2.37 -12.30 -3.93
CA PHE A 195 2.97 -12.36 -5.25
C PHE A 195 3.16 -10.99 -5.88
N ARG A 196 2.26 -10.04 -5.59
CA ARG A 196 2.31 -8.67 -6.11
C ARG A 196 1.90 -7.62 -5.09
N ASP A 197 2.37 -6.39 -5.34
CA ASP A 197 1.96 -5.19 -4.61
C ASP A 197 1.71 -4.06 -5.61
N ASP A 198 0.44 -3.84 -5.97
CA ASP A 198 0.03 -2.91 -7.01
C ASP A 198 0.25 -1.43 -6.63
N ARG A 199 0.60 -1.14 -5.37
CA ARG A 199 1.07 0.20 -4.97
C ARG A 199 2.37 0.60 -5.68
N ARG A 200 3.11 -0.39 -6.19
CA ARG A 200 4.33 -0.22 -6.98
C ARG A 200 4.09 -0.35 -8.48
N ASP A 201 2.96 -0.92 -8.88
CA ASP A 201 2.59 -1.04 -10.29
C ASP A 201 2.50 0.33 -10.95
N VAL A 202 3.13 0.49 -12.10
CA VAL A 202 3.25 1.79 -12.78
C VAL A 202 1.88 2.32 -13.21
N LEU A 203 1.06 1.49 -13.85
CA LEU A 203 -0.24 1.89 -14.38
C LEU A 203 -1.28 2.00 -13.26
N ALA A 204 -1.40 0.95 -12.44
CA ALA A 204 -2.42 0.89 -11.40
C ALA A 204 -2.21 1.97 -10.34
N SER A 205 -0.96 2.20 -9.89
CA SER A 205 -0.70 3.22 -8.88
C SER A 205 -0.83 4.64 -9.43
N THR A 206 -0.49 4.88 -10.70
CA THR A 206 -0.72 6.19 -11.33
C THR A 206 -2.21 6.48 -11.42
N ARG A 207 -3.02 5.56 -11.95
CA ARG A 207 -4.49 5.69 -11.96
C ARG A 207 -5.02 6.03 -10.57
N ALA A 208 -4.66 5.22 -9.57
CA ALA A 208 -5.13 5.39 -8.20
C ALA A 208 -4.71 6.75 -7.59
N ALA A 209 -3.49 7.23 -7.88
CA ALA A 209 -3.00 8.52 -7.39
C ALA A 209 -3.79 9.68 -7.97
N LEU A 210 -4.05 9.64 -9.28
CA LEU A 210 -4.82 10.68 -9.95
C LEU A 210 -6.28 10.66 -9.54
N ASP A 211 -6.90 9.48 -9.39
CA ASP A 211 -8.26 9.33 -8.86
C ASP A 211 -8.36 9.91 -7.43
N TYR A 212 -7.35 9.66 -6.59
CA TYR A 212 -7.32 10.21 -5.23
C TYR A 212 -7.13 11.72 -5.23
N LEU A 213 -6.20 12.25 -6.02
CA LEU A 213 -5.97 13.69 -6.15
C LEU A 213 -7.21 14.43 -6.69
N GLN A 214 -7.90 13.85 -7.68
CA GLN A 214 -9.14 14.40 -8.22
C GLN A 214 -10.25 14.43 -7.16
N LYS A 215 -10.40 13.34 -6.38
CA LYS A 215 -11.31 13.29 -5.24
C LYS A 215 -11.00 14.40 -4.22
N LEU A 216 -9.72 14.56 -3.87
CA LEU A 216 -9.28 15.57 -2.89
C LEU A 216 -9.52 16.99 -3.39
N TYR A 217 -9.27 17.25 -4.67
CA TYR A 217 -9.58 18.53 -5.27
C TYR A 217 -11.10 18.81 -5.27
N GLY A 218 -11.90 17.80 -5.58
CA GLY A 218 -13.37 17.91 -5.47
C GLY A 218 -13.87 18.22 -4.07
N MET A 219 -13.14 17.77 -3.02
CA MET A 219 -13.49 18.04 -1.62
C MET A 219 -13.12 19.46 -1.15
N PHE A 220 -12.00 20.00 -1.62
CA PHE A 220 -11.43 21.24 -1.08
C PHE A 220 -11.49 22.42 -2.05
N GLY A 221 -11.66 22.18 -3.36
CA GLY A 221 -11.67 23.22 -4.41
C GLY A 221 -10.33 23.95 -4.58
N ASP A 222 -9.27 23.46 -3.95
CA ASP A 222 -7.94 24.09 -3.89
C ASP A 222 -6.86 23.02 -4.00
N TRP A 223 -5.93 23.14 -4.94
CA TRP A 223 -4.88 22.16 -5.17
C TRP A 223 -3.89 22.09 -4.02
N HIS A 224 -3.56 23.21 -3.37
CA HIS A 224 -2.63 23.19 -2.23
C HIS A 224 -3.23 22.45 -1.03
N LEU A 225 -4.55 22.62 -0.80
CA LEU A 225 -5.27 21.85 0.23
C LEU A 225 -5.43 20.38 -0.16
N ALA A 226 -5.69 20.08 -1.44
CA ALA A 226 -5.73 18.71 -1.94
C ALA A 226 -4.38 17.99 -1.75
N LEU A 227 -3.26 18.66 -2.05
CA LEU A 227 -1.92 18.14 -1.83
C LEU A 227 -1.59 17.97 -0.34
N ALA A 228 -2.00 18.92 0.50
CA ALA A 228 -1.88 18.75 1.95
C ALA A 228 -2.66 17.51 2.44
N ALA A 229 -3.85 17.28 1.87
CA ALA A 229 -4.68 16.13 2.21
C ALA A 229 -4.11 14.81 1.68
N TYR A 230 -3.48 14.82 0.52
CA TYR A 230 -2.75 13.65 -0.01
C TYR A 230 -1.65 13.19 0.95
N ASN A 231 -0.89 14.14 1.51
CA ASN A 231 0.20 13.86 2.45
C ASN A 231 -0.28 13.56 3.88
N TRP A 232 -1.26 14.30 4.40
CA TRP A 232 -1.67 14.26 5.82
C TRP A 232 -3.03 13.59 6.06
N GLY A 233 -3.76 13.29 5.01
CA GLY A 233 -5.11 12.74 5.04
C GLY A 233 -6.20 13.81 5.06
N GLU A 234 -7.27 13.56 4.28
CA GLU A 234 -8.40 14.49 4.11
C GLU A 234 -9.09 14.85 5.43
N GLY A 235 -9.23 13.88 6.33
CA GLY A 235 -9.83 14.11 7.64
C GLY A 235 -9.03 15.10 8.51
N SER A 236 -7.69 15.07 8.42
CA SER A 236 -6.82 15.97 9.18
C SER A 236 -6.90 17.41 8.65
N VAL A 237 -6.86 17.56 7.31
CA VAL A 237 -7.03 18.87 6.67
C VAL A 237 -8.41 19.44 6.95
N GLY A 238 -9.48 18.64 6.84
CA GLY A 238 -10.85 19.07 7.16
C GLY A 238 -10.98 19.55 8.61
N ARG A 239 -10.37 18.85 9.57
CA ARG A 239 -10.36 19.31 10.98
C ARG A 239 -9.59 20.60 11.17
N ALA A 240 -8.47 20.79 10.48
CA ALA A 240 -7.69 22.03 10.55
C ALA A 240 -8.46 23.22 9.98
N ILE A 241 -9.13 23.03 8.82
CA ILE A 241 -10.02 24.02 8.22
C ILE A 241 -11.15 24.40 9.20
N ALA A 242 -11.87 23.41 9.74
CA ALA A 242 -12.97 23.66 10.67
C ALA A 242 -12.50 24.36 11.98
N LYS A 243 -11.28 24.10 12.42
CA LYS A 243 -10.68 24.83 13.57
C LYS A 243 -10.46 26.29 13.23
N ASN A 244 -9.88 26.60 12.07
CA ASN A 244 -9.62 27.99 11.65
C ASN A 244 -10.94 28.73 11.40
N GLN A 245 -11.96 28.10 10.77
CA GLN A 245 -13.29 28.68 10.58
C GLN A 245 -13.92 29.10 11.91
N ARG A 246 -13.88 28.23 12.95
CA ARG A 246 -14.40 28.56 14.28
C ARG A 246 -13.63 29.69 14.97
N ALA A 247 -12.35 29.87 14.61
CA ALA A 247 -11.50 30.93 15.15
C ALA A 247 -11.53 32.20 14.26
N ASN A 248 -12.37 32.24 13.23
CA ASN A 248 -12.44 33.30 12.22
C ASN A 248 -11.05 33.60 11.59
N GLN A 249 -10.29 32.54 11.32
CA GLN A 249 -8.96 32.60 10.69
C GLN A 249 -9.02 32.11 9.24
N PRO A 250 -8.10 32.54 8.35
CA PRO A 250 -8.01 32.06 6.99
C PRO A 250 -7.83 30.54 6.93
N THR A 251 -8.44 29.90 5.90
CA THR A 251 -8.46 28.42 5.73
C THR A 251 -7.59 27.92 4.59
N ASN A 252 -6.82 28.80 3.94
CA ASN A 252 -5.89 28.40 2.89
C ASN A 252 -4.70 27.64 3.45
N TYR A 253 -3.96 26.96 2.57
CA TYR A 253 -2.83 26.08 2.93
C TYR A 253 -1.83 26.72 3.91
N GLN A 254 -1.42 27.98 3.66
CA GLN A 254 -0.39 28.66 4.45
C GLN A 254 -0.82 28.96 5.90
N ASN A 255 -2.13 29.08 6.13
CA ASN A 255 -2.69 29.47 7.43
C ASN A 255 -3.15 28.28 8.29
N LEU A 256 -3.15 27.07 7.74
CA LEU A 256 -3.49 25.88 8.52
C LEU A 256 -2.35 25.47 9.44
N ASN A 257 -2.71 25.06 10.67
CA ASN A 257 -1.74 24.44 11.57
C ASN A 257 -1.56 22.95 11.19
N MET A 258 -0.48 22.67 10.50
CA MET A 258 -0.13 21.35 9.96
C MET A 258 1.22 20.87 10.49
N PRO A 259 1.51 19.57 10.49
CA PRO A 259 2.85 19.03 10.73
C PRO A 259 3.88 19.63 9.77
N MET A 260 5.13 19.76 10.21
CA MET A 260 6.21 20.33 9.39
C MET A 260 6.37 19.62 8.05
N GLU A 261 6.23 18.32 8.00
CA GLU A 261 6.29 17.55 6.76
C GLU A 261 5.25 18.04 5.75
N THR A 262 4.00 18.18 6.18
CA THR A 262 2.91 18.67 5.32
C THR A 262 3.10 20.15 4.96
N ARG A 263 3.60 20.97 5.87
CA ARG A 263 3.93 22.38 5.59
C ARG A 263 5.04 22.56 4.56
N PHE A 264 5.90 21.57 4.38
CA PHE A 264 6.94 21.55 3.34
C PHE A 264 6.49 20.83 2.06
N TYR A 265 5.32 20.19 2.04
CA TYR A 265 4.91 19.34 0.93
C TYR A 265 4.69 20.15 -0.37
N VAL A 266 3.79 21.13 -0.35
CA VAL A 266 3.58 22.02 -1.50
C VAL A 266 4.82 22.85 -1.82
N PRO A 267 5.57 23.44 -0.86
CA PRO A 267 6.85 24.09 -1.11
C PRO A 267 7.87 23.22 -1.83
N LYS A 268 7.96 21.91 -1.53
CA LYS A 268 8.84 20.99 -2.27
C LYS A 268 8.41 20.85 -3.72
N LEU A 269 7.11 20.68 -3.97
CA LEU A 269 6.57 20.57 -5.32
C LEU A 269 6.79 21.86 -6.11
N GLN A 270 6.49 23.01 -5.50
CA GLN A 270 6.72 24.33 -6.11
C GLN A 270 8.18 24.54 -6.48
N ALA A 271 9.11 24.17 -5.62
CA ALA A 271 10.54 24.27 -5.90
C ALA A 271 10.95 23.41 -7.10
N VAL A 272 10.45 22.16 -7.19
CA VAL A 272 10.69 21.30 -8.36
C VAL A 272 10.07 21.92 -9.62
N LYS A 273 8.83 22.44 -9.56
CA LYS A 273 8.17 23.17 -10.65
C LYS A 273 9.03 24.34 -11.14
N ASN A 274 9.53 25.18 -10.22
CA ASN A 274 10.35 26.34 -10.57
C ASN A 274 11.67 25.93 -11.24
N ILE A 275 12.32 24.88 -10.75
CA ILE A 275 13.54 24.33 -11.37
C ILE A 275 13.25 23.76 -12.77
N VAL A 276 12.14 23.03 -12.94
CA VAL A 276 11.72 22.53 -14.25
C VAL A 276 11.38 23.67 -15.20
N SER A 277 10.79 24.76 -14.69
CA SER A 277 10.44 25.95 -15.50
C SER A 277 11.67 26.73 -15.96
N HIS A 278 12.64 26.92 -15.09
CA HIS A 278 13.81 27.78 -15.33
C HIS A 278 15.10 27.14 -14.82
N PRO A 279 15.54 26.00 -15.38
CA PRO A 279 16.64 25.23 -14.82
C PRO A 279 17.95 26.01 -14.71
N GLN A 280 18.22 26.92 -15.65
CA GLN A 280 19.43 27.74 -15.65
C GLN A 280 19.49 28.69 -14.45
N ALA A 281 18.34 29.18 -13.96
CA ALA A 281 18.28 30.04 -12.77
C ALA A 281 18.75 29.33 -11.50
N PHE A 282 18.77 28.01 -11.52
CA PHE A 282 19.16 27.15 -10.40
C PHE A 282 20.47 26.39 -10.66
N ASN A 283 21.27 26.82 -11.65
CA ASN A 283 22.49 26.13 -12.08
C ASN A 283 22.25 24.64 -12.39
N SER A 284 21.04 24.30 -12.86
CA SER A 284 20.61 22.93 -13.14
C SER A 284 20.48 22.72 -14.62
N GLN A 285 20.83 21.50 -15.06
CA GLN A 285 20.55 21.02 -16.40
C GLN A 285 19.61 19.85 -16.30
N LEU A 286 18.46 19.96 -16.95
CA LEU A 286 17.53 18.84 -17.06
C LEU A 286 17.91 18.01 -18.28
N PRO A 287 18.23 16.72 -18.11
CA PRO A 287 18.39 15.83 -19.23
C PRO A 287 17.12 15.83 -20.10
N PRO A 288 17.23 15.86 -21.43
CA PRO A 288 16.06 15.83 -22.31
C PRO A 288 15.30 14.51 -22.13
N ILE A 289 13.98 14.59 -22.22
CA ILE A 289 13.08 13.44 -22.23
C ILE A 289 12.22 13.53 -23.48
N ASP A 290 12.29 12.49 -24.31
CA ASP A 290 11.50 12.44 -25.53
C ASP A 290 10.00 12.45 -25.22
N ASN A 291 9.22 13.21 -25.97
CA ASN A 291 7.77 13.20 -25.88
C ASN A 291 7.20 11.98 -26.63
N HIS A 292 7.59 10.80 -26.19
CA HIS A 292 7.24 9.51 -26.74
C HIS A 292 7.06 8.48 -25.61
N PRO A 293 6.12 7.52 -25.73
CA PRO A 293 5.96 6.44 -24.74
C PRO A 293 7.24 5.64 -24.57
N TYR A 294 7.72 5.49 -23.35
CA TYR A 294 8.89 4.68 -23.04
C TYR A 294 8.59 3.18 -23.10
N PHE A 295 7.37 2.79 -22.78
CA PHE A 295 6.95 1.39 -22.68
C PHE A 295 5.60 1.16 -23.34
N GLN A 296 5.33 -0.11 -23.65
CA GLN A 296 4.00 -0.61 -23.95
C GLN A 296 3.63 -1.78 -23.03
N SER A 297 2.32 -2.01 -22.90
CA SER A 297 1.75 -3.12 -22.15
C SER A 297 1.58 -4.33 -23.05
N VAL A 298 2.12 -5.47 -22.63
CA VAL A 298 2.00 -6.75 -23.34
C VAL A 298 1.23 -7.74 -22.48
N THR A 299 0.23 -8.39 -23.06
CA THR A 299 -0.57 -9.41 -22.37
C THR A 299 0.18 -10.75 -22.37
N ILE A 300 0.24 -11.39 -21.20
CA ILE A 300 0.74 -12.75 -21.02
C ILE A 300 -0.42 -13.68 -20.64
N HIS A 301 -0.43 -14.87 -21.22
CA HIS A 301 -1.50 -15.87 -21.00
C HIS A 301 -1.07 -17.04 -20.12
N ARG A 302 0.20 -17.15 -19.82
CA ARG A 302 0.82 -18.23 -19.05
C ARG A 302 1.73 -17.65 -17.97
N ASP A 303 1.82 -18.37 -16.85
CA ASP A 303 2.83 -18.07 -15.81
C ASP A 303 4.22 -18.10 -16.45
N ILE A 304 5.04 -17.09 -16.13
CA ILE A 304 6.39 -16.96 -16.70
C ILE A 304 7.39 -16.50 -15.65
N ASP A 305 8.59 -17.07 -15.66
CA ASP A 305 9.67 -16.61 -14.80
C ASP A 305 10.12 -15.21 -15.20
N VAL A 306 10.33 -14.33 -14.22
CA VAL A 306 10.77 -12.94 -14.44
C VAL A 306 12.05 -12.87 -15.27
N THR A 307 13.01 -13.76 -15.01
CA THR A 307 14.28 -13.84 -15.75
C THR A 307 14.09 -14.32 -17.19
N LEU A 308 13.14 -15.22 -17.43
CA LEU A 308 12.81 -15.67 -18.77
C LEU A 308 12.09 -14.56 -19.54
N ALA A 309 11.13 -13.89 -18.93
CA ALA A 309 10.43 -12.78 -19.57
C ALA A 309 11.39 -11.65 -19.99
N ALA A 310 12.30 -11.24 -19.10
CA ALA A 310 13.33 -10.26 -19.41
C ALA A 310 14.24 -10.71 -20.57
N ARG A 311 14.64 -11.99 -20.60
CA ARG A 311 15.47 -12.55 -21.66
C ARG A 311 14.73 -12.62 -23.01
N LEU A 312 13.47 -13.05 -23.01
CA LEU A 312 12.67 -13.08 -24.25
C LEU A 312 12.41 -11.69 -24.80
N ALA A 313 12.31 -10.70 -23.93
CA ALA A 313 12.21 -9.30 -24.33
C ALA A 313 13.56 -8.66 -24.73
N GLU A 314 14.68 -9.35 -24.55
CA GLU A 314 16.03 -8.80 -24.72
C GLU A 314 16.27 -7.53 -23.88
N VAL A 315 15.70 -7.50 -22.68
CA VAL A 315 15.78 -6.37 -21.73
C VAL A 315 16.64 -6.77 -20.53
N PRO A 316 17.56 -5.91 -20.06
CA PRO A 316 18.27 -6.13 -18.81
C PRO A 316 17.28 -6.38 -17.66
N LEU A 317 17.59 -7.36 -16.79
CA LEU A 317 16.69 -7.78 -15.72
C LEU A 317 16.27 -6.63 -14.80
N ASP A 318 17.17 -5.70 -14.51
CA ASP A 318 16.89 -4.55 -13.65
C ASP A 318 15.96 -3.53 -14.32
N ASP A 319 16.08 -3.34 -15.64
CA ASP A 319 15.16 -2.51 -16.42
C ASP A 319 13.76 -3.15 -16.50
N PHE A 320 13.72 -4.47 -16.72
CA PHE A 320 12.46 -5.22 -16.67
C PHE A 320 11.76 -5.06 -15.32
N LYS A 321 12.49 -5.22 -14.20
CA LYS A 321 11.97 -5.03 -12.85
C LYS A 321 11.57 -3.57 -12.55
N ALA A 322 12.25 -2.59 -13.15
CA ALA A 322 11.89 -1.19 -13.01
C ALA A 322 10.53 -0.89 -13.65
N LEU A 323 10.21 -1.52 -14.77
CA LEU A 323 8.90 -1.39 -15.41
C LEU A 323 7.81 -2.27 -14.76
N ASN A 324 8.19 -3.39 -14.13
CA ASN A 324 7.28 -4.35 -13.49
C ASN A 324 7.51 -4.45 -11.97
N PRO A 325 7.53 -3.33 -11.24
CA PRO A 325 7.95 -3.31 -9.83
C PRO A 325 6.92 -3.92 -8.86
N SER A 326 5.70 -4.16 -9.31
CA SER A 326 4.64 -4.81 -8.52
C SER A 326 4.94 -6.27 -8.23
N VAL A 327 5.74 -6.94 -9.09
CA VAL A 327 6.04 -8.38 -8.96
C VAL A 327 7.00 -8.63 -7.80
N ASN A 328 6.51 -9.38 -6.79
CA ASN A 328 7.26 -9.67 -5.55
C ASN A 328 8.11 -10.95 -5.62
N ARG A 329 7.95 -11.76 -6.65
CA ARG A 329 8.49 -13.13 -6.73
C ARG A 329 9.25 -13.35 -8.04
N PRO A 330 10.05 -14.41 -8.14
CA PRO A 330 10.79 -14.72 -9.36
C PRO A 330 9.90 -15.20 -10.51
N VAL A 331 8.59 -15.30 -10.33
CA VAL A 331 7.60 -15.69 -11.33
C VAL A 331 6.46 -14.69 -11.38
N ILE A 332 5.95 -14.43 -12.58
CA ILE A 332 4.74 -13.66 -12.85
C ILE A 332 3.60 -14.67 -13.02
N LEU A 333 2.59 -14.55 -12.19
CA LEU A 333 1.39 -15.37 -12.27
C LEU A 333 0.38 -14.69 -13.20
N ALA A 334 0.24 -15.20 -14.43
CA ALA A 334 -0.57 -14.57 -15.48
C ALA A 334 -2.01 -14.31 -15.05
N ALA A 335 -2.60 -15.23 -14.28
CA ALA A 335 -3.96 -15.08 -13.78
C ALA A 335 -4.16 -13.89 -12.83
N GLY A 336 -3.10 -13.46 -12.14
CA GLY A 336 -3.13 -12.30 -11.23
C GLY A 336 -2.53 -11.05 -11.86
N THR A 337 -1.55 -11.20 -12.75
CA THR A 337 -0.83 -10.11 -13.42
C THR A 337 -0.79 -10.44 -14.92
N PRO A 338 -1.90 -10.18 -15.65
CA PRO A 338 -2.01 -10.57 -17.05
C PRO A 338 -1.21 -9.68 -17.99
N GLN A 339 -0.69 -8.56 -17.51
CA GLN A 339 0.05 -7.60 -18.32
C GLN A 339 1.42 -7.34 -17.71
N ILE A 340 2.41 -7.22 -18.60
CA ILE A 340 3.77 -6.77 -18.28
C ILE A 340 4.09 -5.53 -19.12
N LEU A 341 4.94 -4.66 -18.57
CA LEU A 341 5.43 -3.49 -19.28
C LEU A 341 6.83 -3.78 -19.82
N LEU A 342 7.02 -3.47 -21.10
CA LEU A 342 8.30 -3.62 -21.80
C LEU A 342 8.67 -2.29 -22.47
N PRO A 343 9.97 -1.98 -22.64
CA PRO A 343 10.36 -0.85 -23.47
C PRO A 343 9.70 -0.95 -24.84
N TRP A 344 9.37 0.19 -25.43
CA TRP A 344 8.55 0.27 -26.64
C TRP A 344 9.01 -0.69 -27.74
N ASP A 345 10.28 -0.65 -28.08
CA ASP A 345 10.85 -1.45 -29.16
C ASP A 345 10.99 -2.95 -28.82
N ASN A 346 10.98 -3.29 -27.52
CA ASN A 346 11.17 -4.67 -27.06
C ASN A 346 9.87 -5.47 -26.95
N ALA A 347 8.71 -4.83 -27.09
CA ALA A 347 7.42 -5.52 -26.95
C ALA A 347 7.18 -6.50 -28.12
N GLU A 348 7.46 -6.11 -29.34
CA GLU A 348 7.35 -6.99 -30.52
C GLU A 348 8.41 -8.11 -30.48
N VAL A 349 9.63 -7.79 -30.05
CA VAL A 349 10.71 -8.77 -29.84
C VAL A 349 10.28 -9.84 -28.85
N PHE A 350 9.67 -9.44 -27.74
CA PHE A 350 9.14 -10.38 -26.74
C PHE A 350 8.08 -11.30 -27.33
N GLN A 351 7.11 -10.79 -28.08
CA GLN A 351 6.04 -11.58 -28.68
C GLN A 351 6.61 -12.60 -29.67
N ALA A 352 7.47 -12.19 -30.59
CA ALA A 352 8.11 -13.08 -31.56
C ALA A 352 8.96 -14.17 -30.88
N ASN A 353 9.74 -13.80 -29.86
CA ASN A 353 10.55 -14.75 -29.11
C ASN A 353 9.70 -15.70 -28.25
N LEU A 354 8.56 -15.24 -27.72
CA LEU A 354 7.65 -16.07 -26.94
C LEU A 354 6.94 -17.10 -27.83
N GLU A 355 6.48 -16.69 -29.02
CA GLU A 355 5.84 -17.58 -30.00
C GLU A 355 6.79 -18.68 -30.50
N SER A 356 8.04 -18.33 -30.74
CA SER A 356 9.08 -19.27 -31.19
C SER A 356 9.73 -20.06 -30.07
N TYR A 357 9.36 -19.82 -28.80
CA TYR A 357 10.03 -20.43 -27.66
C TYR A 357 9.80 -21.93 -27.55
N GLY A 358 10.76 -22.73 -28.02
CA GLY A 358 10.77 -24.21 -27.90
C GLY A 358 11.49 -24.74 -26.63
N GLY A 359 11.97 -23.86 -25.74
CA GLY A 359 12.86 -24.21 -24.62
C GLY A 359 12.16 -24.85 -23.39
N GLY A 360 10.91 -25.31 -23.52
CA GLY A 360 10.20 -26.01 -22.46
C GLY A 360 9.24 -25.12 -21.67
N ARG A 361 9.30 -25.16 -20.33
CA ARG A 361 8.33 -24.44 -19.47
C ARG A 361 8.68 -22.97 -19.36
N LEU A 362 7.66 -22.13 -19.41
CA LEU A 362 7.80 -20.70 -19.18
C LEU A 362 8.03 -20.36 -17.70
N ALA A 363 7.43 -21.14 -16.77
CA ALA A 363 7.59 -20.93 -15.34
C ALA A 363 8.19 -22.16 -14.65
N SER A 364 9.26 -21.94 -13.91
CA SER A 364 9.91 -22.96 -13.05
C SER A 364 9.29 -23.03 -11.65
N TRP A 365 8.44 -22.07 -11.30
CA TRP A 365 7.78 -21.93 -10.00
C TRP A 365 6.27 -22.14 -10.10
N THR A 366 5.67 -22.59 -8.98
CA THR A 366 4.23 -22.68 -8.79
C THR A 366 3.87 -22.34 -7.34
N VAL A 367 2.60 -22.33 -6.99
CA VAL A 367 2.11 -22.05 -5.64
C VAL A 367 1.65 -23.33 -4.96
N TRP A 368 2.12 -23.56 -3.76
CA TRP A 368 1.65 -24.58 -2.85
C TRP A 368 0.93 -23.95 -1.67
N VAL A 369 -0.27 -24.42 -1.37
CA VAL A 369 -1.06 -23.97 -0.22
C VAL A 369 -0.80 -24.90 0.95
N ALA A 370 -0.33 -24.36 2.08
CA ALA A 370 -0.01 -25.14 3.27
C ALA A 370 -1.29 -25.79 3.86
N PRO A 371 -1.38 -27.14 3.92
CA PRO A 371 -2.59 -27.83 4.37
C PRO A 371 -2.81 -27.73 5.89
N SER A 372 -1.77 -27.50 6.66
CA SER A 372 -1.80 -27.38 8.12
C SER A 372 -0.75 -26.38 8.60
N THR A 373 -0.87 -25.94 9.86
CA THR A 373 0.18 -25.14 10.49
C THR A 373 1.42 -26.00 10.76
N MET A 374 2.58 -25.56 10.26
CA MET A 374 3.83 -26.32 10.34
C MET A 374 5.07 -25.43 10.40
N HIS A 375 6.20 -26.01 10.77
CA HIS A 375 7.49 -25.34 10.71
C HIS A 375 7.99 -25.18 9.27
N PRO A 376 8.71 -24.10 8.94
CA PRO A 376 9.28 -23.91 7.61
C PRO A 376 10.19 -25.04 7.15
N ALA A 377 10.94 -25.67 8.05
CA ALA A 377 11.75 -26.85 7.76
C ALA A 377 10.90 -28.04 7.28
N GLU A 378 9.75 -28.27 7.90
CA GLU A 378 8.83 -29.33 7.51
C GLU A 378 8.17 -29.01 6.15
N ALA A 379 7.75 -27.77 5.95
CA ALA A 379 7.19 -27.32 4.68
C ALA A 379 8.21 -27.48 3.53
N ALA A 380 9.45 -27.03 3.74
CA ALA A 380 10.54 -27.16 2.76
C ALA A 380 10.78 -28.62 2.37
N LYS A 381 10.86 -29.52 3.35
CA LYS A 381 11.02 -30.96 3.09
C LYS A 381 9.87 -31.53 2.25
N ARG A 382 8.62 -31.13 2.50
CA ARG A 382 7.45 -31.61 1.75
C ARG A 382 7.49 -31.23 0.27
N VAL A 383 8.08 -30.07 -0.04
CA VAL A 383 8.14 -29.54 -1.41
C VAL A 383 9.52 -29.73 -2.07
N GLY A 384 10.41 -30.51 -1.45
CA GLY A 384 11.73 -30.85 -2.00
C GLY A 384 12.71 -29.69 -2.04
N MET A 385 12.60 -28.72 -1.12
CA MET A 385 13.51 -27.57 -1.00
C MET A 385 14.39 -27.64 0.24
N THR A 386 15.52 -26.93 0.23
CA THR A 386 16.22 -26.60 1.48
C THR A 386 15.40 -25.58 2.29
N GLU A 387 15.49 -25.59 3.62
CA GLU A 387 14.79 -24.59 4.43
C GLU A 387 15.27 -23.17 4.11
N ALA A 388 16.56 -23.00 3.81
CA ALA A 388 17.14 -21.70 3.49
C ALA A 388 16.53 -21.11 2.21
N ASP A 389 16.47 -21.89 1.12
CA ASP A 389 15.89 -21.46 -0.15
C ASP A 389 14.39 -21.22 -0.02
N PHE A 390 13.68 -22.10 0.69
CA PHE A 390 12.26 -21.96 0.93
C PHE A 390 11.91 -20.69 1.70
N ARG A 391 12.69 -20.36 2.74
CA ARG A 391 12.55 -19.11 3.49
C ARG A 391 12.86 -17.90 2.64
N SER A 392 13.95 -17.96 1.87
CA SER A 392 14.41 -16.86 1.02
C SER A 392 13.36 -16.50 -0.03
N VAL A 393 12.90 -17.46 -0.82
CA VAL A 393 11.94 -17.21 -1.91
C VAL A 393 10.57 -16.75 -1.40
N ASN A 394 10.17 -17.19 -0.19
CA ASN A 394 8.89 -16.82 0.42
C ASN A 394 8.98 -15.67 1.42
N ALA A 395 10.17 -15.09 1.62
CA ALA A 395 10.43 -14.01 2.58
C ALA A 395 9.97 -14.37 4.01
N ILE A 396 10.26 -15.59 4.47
CA ILE A 396 9.85 -16.10 5.79
C ILE A 396 10.93 -15.76 6.82
N PRO A 397 10.65 -14.90 7.82
CA PRO A 397 11.62 -14.55 8.85
C PRO A 397 11.93 -15.74 9.79
N PRO A 398 13.00 -15.67 10.59
CA PRO A 398 13.30 -16.69 11.59
C PRO A 398 12.23 -16.72 12.71
N ARG A 399 12.16 -17.84 13.44
CA ARG A 399 11.31 -18.03 14.63
C ARG A 399 9.81 -17.86 14.37
N VAL A 400 9.33 -18.32 13.23
CA VAL A 400 7.91 -18.35 12.89
C VAL A 400 7.49 -19.72 12.41
N VAL A 401 6.20 -20.02 12.54
CA VAL A 401 5.51 -21.13 11.91
C VAL A 401 4.60 -20.61 10.82
N ILE A 402 4.45 -21.41 9.76
CA ILE A 402 3.52 -21.15 8.65
C ILE A 402 2.14 -21.62 9.07
N ARG A 403 1.13 -20.77 8.93
CA ARG A 403 -0.25 -21.15 9.20
C ARG A 403 -0.85 -21.92 8.03
N ALA A 404 -1.80 -22.81 8.33
CA ALA A 404 -2.65 -23.44 7.30
C ALA A 404 -3.28 -22.39 6.37
N GLY A 405 -3.39 -22.70 5.09
CA GLY A 405 -3.92 -21.79 4.07
C GLY A 405 -2.90 -20.78 3.51
N SER A 406 -1.66 -20.74 4.01
CA SER A 406 -0.60 -19.90 3.45
C SER A 406 -0.26 -20.35 2.04
N SER A 407 -0.21 -19.38 1.10
CA SER A 407 0.19 -19.58 -0.29
C SER A 407 1.67 -19.32 -0.46
N LEU A 408 2.44 -20.34 -0.79
CA LEU A 408 3.89 -20.33 -0.79
C LEU A 408 4.43 -20.73 -2.16
N LEU A 409 5.44 -20.01 -2.61
CA LEU A 409 6.11 -20.30 -3.87
C LEU A 409 7.02 -21.52 -3.70
N VAL A 410 6.89 -22.47 -4.64
CA VAL A 410 7.66 -23.71 -4.67
C VAL A 410 8.07 -24.07 -6.09
N PRO A 411 9.12 -24.88 -6.29
CA PRO A 411 9.49 -25.36 -7.61
C PRO A 411 8.34 -26.12 -8.27
N ARG A 412 8.11 -25.90 -9.56
CA ARG A 412 7.11 -26.59 -10.33
C ARG A 412 7.59 -28.00 -10.65
N SER A 413 6.86 -29.02 -10.18
CA SER A 413 7.19 -30.42 -10.47
C SER A 413 7.02 -30.77 -11.96
N ALA A 414 7.63 -31.88 -12.40
CA ALA A 414 7.54 -32.33 -13.79
C ALA A 414 6.10 -32.58 -14.23
N GLN A 415 5.23 -32.98 -13.31
CA GLN A 415 3.85 -33.32 -13.55
C GLN A 415 2.89 -32.10 -13.49
N ALA A 416 3.31 -30.99 -12.89
CA ALA A 416 2.50 -29.78 -12.78
C ALA A 416 2.57 -28.98 -14.09
N SER A 417 1.59 -29.19 -15.00
CA SER A 417 1.48 -28.48 -16.28
C SER A 417 0.58 -27.25 -16.23
N GLN A 418 -0.28 -27.14 -15.20
CA GLN A 418 -1.26 -26.06 -15.11
C GLN A 418 -0.67 -24.82 -14.44
N ASP A 419 -1.10 -23.65 -14.91
CA ASP A 419 -0.80 -22.36 -14.31
C ASP A 419 -1.58 -22.18 -13.00
N VAL A 420 -1.14 -21.23 -12.18
CA VAL A 420 -1.76 -20.96 -10.88
C VAL A 420 -3.16 -20.37 -11.07
N ALA A 421 -4.15 -20.92 -10.38
CA ALA A 421 -5.53 -20.46 -10.49
C ALA A 421 -5.68 -18.99 -10.03
N VAL A 422 -6.60 -18.26 -10.69
CA VAL A 422 -6.89 -16.83 -10.44
C VAL A 422 -7.10 -16.55 -8.95
N GLN A 423 -7.89 -17.37 -8.28
CA GLN A 423 -8.19 -17.17 -6.85
C GLN A 423 -6.94 -17.21 -5.97
N VAL A 424 -5.97 -18.07 -6.30
CA VAL A 424 -4.70 -18.18 -5.57
C VAL A 424 -3.76 -17.03 -5.93
N ALA A 425 -3.67 -16.69 -7.22
CA ALA A 425 -2.85 -15.58 -7.70
C ALA A 425 -3.30 -14.22 -7.14
N ASP A 426 -4.61 -14.01 -7.03
CA ASP A 426 -5.19 -12.74 -6.55
C ASP A 426 -5.26 -12.61 -5.02
N ASN A 427 -5.50 -13.73 -4.31
CA ASN A 427 -5.77 -13.69 -2.87
C ASN A 427 -4.71 -14.42 -2.03
N GLY A 428 -3.65 -14.93 -2.64
CA GLY A 428 -2.62 -15.66 -1.94
C GLY A 428 -1.91 -14.82 -0.87
N GLN A 429 -1.90 -15.31 0.37
CA GLN A 429 -1.26 -14.66 1.50
C GLN A 429 -0.31 -15.62 2.21
N VAL A 430 0.80 -15.08 2.72
CA VAL A 430 1.69 -15.82 3.63
C VAL A 430 1.32 -15.44 5.06
N SER A 431 0.58 -16.31 5.74
CA SER A 431 0.20 -16.12 7.13
C SER A 431 1.20 -16.79 8.06
N LEU A 432 1.84 -16.01 8.92
CA LEU A 432 2.86 -16.48 9.85
C LEU A 432 2.40 -16.27 11.30
N ALA A 433 2.89 -17.12 12.20
CA ALA A 433 2.73 -16.94 13.64
C ALA A 433 4.09 -17.07 14.33
N PRO A 434 4.32 -16.38 15.46
CA PRO A 434 5.53 -16.59 16.23
C PRO A 434 5.66 -18.07 16.65
N GLU A 435 6.86 -18.60 16.53
CA GLU A 435 7.20 -19.92 17.07
C GLU A 435 7.19 -19.85 18.60
N VAL A 436 6.36 -20.68 19.23
CA VAL A 436 6.29 -20.76 20.68
C VAL A 436 7.37 -21.73 21.17
N VAL A 437 8.56 -21.22 21.41
CA VAL A 437 9.63 -22.00 22.05
C VAL A 437 9.30 -22.13 23.53
N LEU A 438 8.84 -23.30 23.93
CA LEU A 438 8.57 -23.62 25.33
C LEU A 438 9.88 -23.84 26.09
N LYS A 439 10.05 -23.19 27.25
CA LYS A 439 11.14 -23.42 28.17
C LYS A 439 10.77 -24.50 29.16
N GLN A 440 11.68 -25.47 29.36
CA GLN A 440 11.54 -26.53 30.34
C GLN A 440 11.64 -25.98 31.77
N MET A 441 10.78 -26.42 32.63
CA MET A 441 10.82 -26.21 34.08
C MET A 441 10.63 -27.54 34.78
N LEU A 442 11.53 -27.85 35.71
CA LEU A 442 11.43 -29.02 36.58
C LEU A 442 10.77 -28.61 37.90
N VAL A 443 9.71 -29.30 38.27
CA VAL A 443 9.03 -29.12 39.56
C VAL A 443 9.06 -30.42 40.36
N LYS A 444 9.13 -30.33 41.69
CA LYS A 444 9.04 -31.48 42.58
C LYS A 444 7.62 -31.79 42.95
N ALA A 445 7.20 -33.03 42.76
CA ALA A 445 5.87 -33.48 43.14
C ALA A 445 5.71 -33.56 44.65
N GLY A 446 4.59 -33.16 45.20
CA GLY A 446 4.20 -33.31 46.59
C GLY A 446 3.61 -34.70 46.91
N LYS A 447 3.20 -34.91 48.16
CA LYS A 447 2.71 -36.24 48.64
C LYS A 447 1.47 -36.78 47.95
N ALA A 448 0.67 -35.94 47.31
CA ALA A 448 -0.57 -36.32 46.64
C ALA A 448 -0.70 -35.75 45.24
N ASP A 449 0.43 -35.47 44.56
CA ASP A 449 0.40 -34.90 43.24
C ASP A 449 0.14 -35.94 42.16
N SER A 450 -0.85 -35.67 41.33
CA SER A 450 -1.18 -36.38 40.10
C SER A 450 -0.96 -35.50 38.89
N VAL A 451 -1.00 -36.06 37.69
CA VAL A 451 -1.00 -35.31 36.44
C VAL A 451 -2.06 -34.23 36.45
N ALA A 452 -3.28 -34.56 36.92
CA ALA A 452 -4.39 -33.62 36.99
C ALA A 452 -4.17 -32.48 38.01
N SER A 453 -3.59 -32.78 39.21
CA SER A 453 -3.33 -31.76 40.23
C SER A 453 -2.23 -30.79 39.79
N ILE A 454 -1.17 -31.28 39.18
CA ILE A 454 -0.07 -30.47 38.61
C ILE A 454 -0.58 -29.64 37.44
N ALA A 455 -1.31 -30.24 36.52
CA ALA A 455 -1.89 -29.53 35.38
C ALA A 455 -2.77 -28.34 35.87
N ARG A 456 -3.63 -28.55 36.86
CA ARG A 456 -4.46 -27.49 37.45
C ARG A 456 -3.62 -26.43 38.16
N ARG A 457 -2.62 -26.84 38.97
CA ARG A 457 -1.72 -25.90 39.67
C ARG A 457 -0.99 -24.94 38.76
N TYR A 458 -0.56 -25.42 37.60
CA TYR A 458 0.22 -24.67 36.64
C TYR A 458 -0.60 -24.16 35.44
N ARG A 459 -1.92 -24.37 35.43
CA ARG A 459 -2.84 -23.98 34.35
C ARG A 459 -2.43 -24.59 32.99
N LEU A 460 -2.08 -25.86 32.99
CA LEU A 460 -1.68 -26.65 31.84
C LEU A 460 -2.75 -27.70 31.50
N GLY A 461 -2.73 -28.22 30.28
CA GLY A 461 -3.54 -29.37 29.90
C GLY A 461 -3.00 -30.67 30.56
N ALA A 462 -3.88 -31.49 31.15
CA ALA A 462 -3.48 -32.76 31.76
C ALA A 462 -2.81 -33.71 30.75
N ALA A 463 -3.33 -33.76 29.51
CA ALA A 463 -2.75 -34.55 28.43
C ALA A 463 -1.31 -34.10 28.09
N GLN A 464 -1.04 -32.80 28.10
CA GLN A 464 0.29 -32.25 27.83
C GLN A 464 1.28 -32.61 28.95
N VAL A 465 0.86 -32.47 30.22
CA VAL A 465 1.71 -32.87 31.38
C VAL A 465 2.02 -34.35 31.33
N ALA A 466 1.04 -35.21 31.03
CA ALA A 466 1.23 -36.63 30.86
C ALA A 466 2.22 -36.95 29.74
N GLN A 467 2.05 -36.35 28.58
CA GLN A 467 2.91 -36.53 27.41
C GLN A 467 4.38 -36.15 27.71
N TRP A 468 4.60 -34.98 28.33
CA TRP A 468 5.95 -34.50 28.65
C TRP A 468 6.67 -35.35 29.64
N ASN A 469 5.95 -36.07 30.52
CA ASN A 469 6.52 -36.96 31.52
C ASN A 469 6.42 -38.45 31.17
N LYS A 470 5.89 -38.78 29.96
CA LYS A 470 5.70 -40.15 29.46
C LYS A 470 4.92 -41.06 30.44
N VAL A 471 3.85 -40.52 31.00
CA VAL A 471 2.96 -41.23 31.95
C VAL A 471 1.50 -41.16 31.48
N ALA A 472 0.63 -42.01 32.01
CA ALA A 472 -0.81 -41.94 31.74
C ALA A 472 -1.41 -40.65 32.31
N VAL A 473 -2.49 -40.12 31.68
CA VAL A 473 -3.18 -38.91 32.15
C VAL A 473 -3.75 -39.04 33.57
N THR A 474 -4.05 -40.27 33.97
CA THR A 474 -4.52 -40.65 35.31
C THR A 474 -3.40 -40.93 36.33
N ALA A 475 -2.14 -40.84 35.91
CA ALA A 475 -1.01 -41.20 36.78
C ALA A 475 -0.81 -40.24 37.96
N SER A 476 -0.28 -40.78 39.07
CA SER A 476 0.18 -40.02 40.23
C SER A 476 1.72 -40.03 40.26
N PHE A 477 2.31 -38.98 40.79
CA PHE A 477 3.76 -38.86 40.93
C PHE A 477 4.20 -39.22 42.35
N LYS A 478 5.37 -39.84 42.50
CA LYS A 478 5.95 -40.11 43.83
C LYS A 478 6.37 -38.81 44.51
N PRO A 479 6.24 -38.66 45.83
CA PRO A 479 6.73 -37.49 46.55
C PRO A 479 8.22 -37.23 46.22
N GLY A 480 8.56 -36.00 45.85
CA GLY A 480 9.91 -35.61 45.45
C GLY A 480 10.28 -35.93 43.99
N GLN A 481 9.44 -36.64 43.25
CA GLN A 481 9.68 -36.95 41.83
C GLN A 481 9.78 -35.65 41.04
N SER A 482 10.75 -35.54 40.11
CA SER A 482 10.86 -34.43 39.20
C SER A 482 9.84 -34.56 38.08
N VAL A 483 9.01 -33.54 37.93
CA VAL A 483 8.01 -33.45 36.87
C VAL A 483 8.43 -32.34 35.89
N THR A 484 8.50 -32.70 34.63
CA THR A 484 8.87 -31.80 33.54
C THR A 484 7.65 -31.04 33.04
N LEU A 485 7.74 -29.72 33.05
CA LEU A 485 6.71 -28.81 32.50
C LEU A 485 7.37 -27.89 31.49
N TYR A 486 6.59 -27.43 30.49
CA TYR A 486 7.06 -26.49 29.50
C TYR A 486 6.17 -25.25 29.45
N PHE A 487 6.79 -24.07 29.46
CA PHE A 487 6.09 -22.76 29.43
C PHE A 487 6.65 -21.86 28.35
N PRO A 488 5.79 -20.99 27.74
CA PRO A 488 6.28 -19.92 26.89
C PRO A 488 7.10 -18.92 27.73
N PRO A 489 8.13 -18.27 27.16
CA PRO A 489 9.11 -17.44 27.89
C PRO A 489 8.54 -16.31 28.76
N LYS A 490 7.32 -15.85 28.49
CA LYS A 490 6.62 -14.78 29.24
C LYS A 490 5.66 -15.28 30.32
N ALA A 491 5.49 -16.59 30.45
CA ALA A 491 4.50 -17.22 31.34
C ALA A 491 5.12 -18.10 32.41
N TYR A 492 6.29 -17.74 32.97
CA TYR A 492 6.79 -18.43 34.17
C TYR A 492 5.84 -18.09 35.33
N PRO A 493 4.94 -18.97 35.76
CA PRO A 493 4.16 -18.72 36.95
C PRO A 493 5.09 -18.85 38.16
N LYS A 494 5.14 -17.86 39.04
CA LYS A 494 5.60 -18.08 40.40
C LYS A 494 4.75 -19.22 40.97
N ALA A 495 5.38 -20.29 41.42
CA ALA A 495 4.66 -21.39 42.06
C ALA A 495 3.76 -20.81 43.15
N ASN A 496 2.45 -20.99 43.02
CA ASN A 496 1.55 -20.68 44.14
C ASN A 496 1.95 -21.65 45.28
N PRO A 497 2.35 -21.16 46.48
CA PRO A 497 2.68 -22.03 47.57
C PRO A 497 1.46 -22.91 47.86
N ALA A 498 1.72 -24.21 48.08
CA ALA A 498 0.68 -25.13 48.45
C ALA A 498 -0.11 -24.56 49.63
N PRO A 499 -1.44 -24.71 49.66
CA PRO A 499 -2.26 -24.21 50.78
C PRO A 499 -1.70 -24.87 52.07
N LYS A 500 -1.20 -24.04 52.99
CA LYS A 500 -0.76 -24.49 54.31
C LYS A 500 -1.97 -25.18 54.96
N ALA A 501 -1.77 -26.43 55.39
CA ALA A 501 -2.76 -27.17 56.16
C ALA A 501 -3.20 -26.30 57.37
N LYS A 502 -4.48 -26.03 57.47
CA LYS A 502 -5.07 -25.36 58.64
C LYS A 502 -4.80 -26.24 59.86
N THR A 503 -3.84 -25.86 60.70
CA THR A 503 -3.74 -26.36 62.08
C THR A 503 -4.91 -25.73 62.83
N THR A 504 -5.81 -26.59 63.29
CA THR A 504 -6.86 -26.26 64.23
C THR A 504 -6.23 -25.83 65.54
N ALA A 505 -6.22 -24.52 65.82
CA ALA A 505 -5.89 -24.01 67.15
C ALA A 505 -7.19 -23.79 67.93
N LYS A 506 -7.17 -24.39 69.09
CA LYS A 506 -8.16 -24.42 70.18
C LYS A 506 -8.52 -23.01 70.65
N ALA A 507 -9.82 -22.85 70.91
CA ALA A 507 -10.41 -21.64 71.47
C ALA A 507 -9.89 -21.31 72.89
N SER A 508 -9.69 -20.04 73.18
CA SER A 508 -9.86 -19.44 74.52
C SER A 508 -10.26 -17.96 74.37
N ALA A 509 -11.33 -17.60 75.05
CA ALA A 509 -12.05 -16.33 75.08
C ALA A 509 -11.49 -15.39 76.20
N PRO A 510 -12.19 -14.29 76.57
CA PRO A 510 -11.89 -12.91 76.11
C PRO A 510 -11.61 -11.96 77.30
N ALA A 511 -11.12 -10.78 77.08
CA ALA A 511 -11.23 -9.55 77.85
C ALA A 511 -10.53 -8.41 77.14
N GLY A 512 -11.09 -7.28 76.88
CA GLY A 512 -11.81 -6.32 77.66
C GLY A 512 -11.27 -4.92 77.33
N LYS A 513 -12.14 -4.06 76.75
CA LYS A 513 -12.26 -2.60 76.93
C LYS A 513 -11.07 -1.65 76.75
N ARG A 514 -11.13 -0.69 75.86
CA ARG A 514 -11.42 0.79 76.01
C ARG A 514 -10.69 1.60 74.93
N LYS A 515 -11.49 2.34 74.16
CA LYS A 515 -11.75 3.79 74.08
C LYS A 515 -10.49 4.71 74.04
N ALA A 516 -10.39 5.49 72.99
CA ALA A 516 -10.51 6.94 72.82
C ALA A 516 -9.68 7.34 71.58
N ALA A 517 -10.23 7.94 70.55
CA ALA A 517 -10.71 9.31 70.34
C ALA A 517 -9.61 10.33 70.04
N ALA A 518 -9.89 11.02 68.93
CA ALA A 518 -9.53 12.41 68.62
C ALA A 518 -8.25 12.63 67.81
N THR A 519 -8.33 13.19 66.68
CA THR A 519 -8.65 14.49 66.09
C THR A 519 -7.45 15.16 65.42
N ASN A 520 -7.74 15.69 64.25
CA ASN A 520 -7.20 16.91 63.61
C ASN A 520 -5.78 16.85 63.00
N ALA A 521 -5.61 17.20 61.78
CA ALA A 521 -5.89 18.30 60.92
C ALA A 521 -4.55 18.92 60.38
N LYS A 522 -4.60 19.18 59.11
CA LYS A 522 -3.88 20.26 58.37
C LYS A 522 -2.33 20.25 58.28
N HIS A 523 -1.80 20.06 57.12
CA HIS A 523 -1.42 21.14 56.19
C HIS A 523 -1.30 20.57 54.81
#